data_c6331de7b94680fff7962d2e1d168273
#
_entry.id   c6331de7b94680fff7962d2e1d168273
#
_cell.length_a   1.000
_cell.length_b   1.000
_cell.length_c   1.000
_cell.angle_alpha   90.00
_cell.angle_beta   90.00
_cell.angle_gamma   90.00
#
_symmetry.space_group_name_H-M   'P 1'
#
loop_
_entity.id
_entity.type
_entity.pdbx_description
1 polymer ?
#
loop_
_entity_poly.entity_id
_entity_poly.type
_entity_poly.pdbx_seq_one_letter_code
_entity_poly.pdbx_strand_id
1 'polypeptide(L)'
;TKEWYTDPFADSLNLENIKSEDIKNYIINHEEVHPTLTKEQEKAIAYAHKYCGAAADEEDGLMFNKKYKDFNGDGGDCANFASQIMYESGRFKKNALWNYEKGSATKAWVNAQGFKNYIINSGRGSYIAKGGYEEVYREAYNLKPGDFVGYEKKGRITHVSTVTGFDSKGYPLVTCHNTDRLLVPWDLGWSDKAIRFHLIRV
;
A
#
# COMPACT_ATOMS: atom_id res chain seq x y z
N THR A 1 9.46 13.15 5.29
CA THR A 1 10.59 12.34 4.80
C THR A 1 10.08 11.39 3.72
N LYS A 2 10.89 11.17 2.68
CA LYS A 2 10.62 10.22 1.60
C LYS A 2 11.47 8.98 1.81
N GLU A 3 10.91 7.82 1.53
CA GLU A 3 11.63 6.56 1.51
C GLU A 3 11.62 5.99 0.09
N TRP A 4 12.78 5.64 -0.42
CA TRP A 4 12.99 5.02 -1.71
C TRP A 4 13.47 3.60 -1.51
N TYR A 5 12.97 2.70 -2.32
CA TYR A 5 13.40 1.31 -2.32
C TYR A 5 14.47 1.08 -3.39
N THR A 6 15.58 0.53 -2.95
CA THR A 6 16.57 -0.08 -3.84
C THR A 6 16.34 -1.58 -3.82
N ASP A 7 16.28 -2.22 -4.99
CA ASP A 7 16.08 -3.66 -5.09
C ASP A 7 17.14 -4.39 -4.24
N PRO A 8 16.74 -5.19 -3.21
CA PRO A 8 17.67 -5.83 -2.28
C PRO A 8 18.61 -6.82 -2.97
N PHE A 9 18.21 -7.32 -4.15
CA PHE A 9 19.01 -8.27 -4.91
C PHE A 9 20.08 -7.59 -5.76
N ALA A 10 19.97 -6.27 -5.97
CA ALA A 10 21.04 -5.47 -6.54
C ALA A 10 22.15 -5.15 -5.51
N ASP A 11 21.77 -4.95 -4.24
CA ASP A 11 22.65 -4.44 -3.18
C ASP A 11 22.79 -5.33 -1.94
N SER A 12 22.13 -6.46 -1.85
CA SER A 12 22.16 -7.41 -0.70
C SER A 12 21.63 -6.86 0.64
N LEU A 13 20.97 -5.70 0.68
CA LEU A 13 20.77 -4.94 1.92
C LEU A 13 19.44 -5.11 2.64
N ASN A 14 18.38 -5.54 1.99
CA ASN A 14 17.03 -5.47 2.59
C ASN A 14 16.49 -6.79 3.18
N LEU A 15 17.27 -7.87 3.13
CA LEU A 15 16.90 -9.14 3.78
C LEU A 15 17.30 -9.22 5.25
N GLU A 16 17.99 -8.20 5.79
CA GLU A 16 18.51 -8.21 7.16
C GLU A 16 17.43 -8.30 8.24
N ASN A 17 16.26 -7.71 7.98
CA ASN A 17 15.13 -7.74 8.90
C ASN A 17 14.40 -9.09 8.93
N ILE A 18 14.65 -9.95 7.94
CA ILE A 18 14.07 -11.29 7.86
C ILE A 18 15.04 -12.27 8.52
N LYS A 19 14.68 -12.74 9.71
CA LYS A 19 15.56 -13.60 10.51
C LYS A 19 15.51 -15.07 10.11
N SER A 20 14.42 -15.53 9.53
CA SER A 20 14.25 -16.92 9.09
C SER A 20 14.98 -17.18 7.77
N GLU A 21 15.93 -18.12 7.78
CA GLU A 21 16.65 -18.54 6.58
C GLU A 21 15.72 -19.22 5.55
N ASP A 22 14.70 -19.93 6.00
CA ASP A 22 13.71 -20.55 5.11
C ASP A 22 12.91 -19.49 4.34
N ILE A 23 12.53 -18.39 5.00
CA ILE A 23 11.84 -17.26 4.36
C ILE A 23 12.77 -16.55 3.39
N LYS A 24 14.03 -16.28 3.78
CA LYS A 24 15.01 -15.70 2.87
C LYS A 24 15.19 -16.55 1.62
N ASN A 25 15.37 -17.85 1.79
CA ASN A 25 15.52 -18.78 0.69
C ASN A 25 14.28 -18.82 -0.22
N TYR A 26 13.08 -18.74 0.35
CA TYR A 26 11.85 -18.65 -0.43
C TYR A 26 11.81 -17.38 -1.29
N ILE A 27 12.17 -16.21 -0.73
CA ILE A 27 12.19 -14.94 -1.44
C ILE A 27 13.25 -14.95 -2.55
N ILE A 28 14.48 -15.36 -2.24
CA ILE A 28 15.63 -15.37 -3.18
C ILE A 28 15.38 -16.29 -4.37
N ASN A 29 14.71 -17.41 -4.16
CA ASN A 29 14.40 -18.38 -5.21
C ASN A 29 13.10 -18.10 -5.95
N HIS A 30 12.37 -17.04 -5.57
CA HIS A 30 11.16 -16.63 -6.28
C HIS A 30 11.51 -15.97 -7.62
N GLU A 31 10.63 -16.10 -8.58
CA GLU A 31 10.84 -15.55 -9.93
C GLU A 31 10.26 -14.14 -10.08
N GLU A 32 10.81 -13.39 -11.02
CA GLU A 32 10.24 -12.11 -11.43
C GLU A 32 8.80 -12.27 -11.93
N VAL A 33 7.96 -11.29 -11.64
CA VAL A 33 6.54 -11.32 -12.00
C VAL A 33 6.22 -10.21 -13.00
N HIS A 34 5.63 -10.61 -14.13
CA HIS A 34 5.16 -9.69 -15.17
C HIS A 34 3.64 -9.81 -15.34
N PRO A 35 2.82 -9.24 -14.43
CA PRO A 35 1.38 -9.38 -14.50
C PRO A 35 0.81 -8.63 -15.71
N THR A 36 -0.17 -9.23 -16.38
CA THR A 36 -1.02 -8.48 -17.31
C THR A 36 -1.93 -7.57 -16.50
N LEU A 37 -1.82 -6.27 -16.71
CA LEU A 37 -2.56 -5.26 -15.97
C LEU A 37 -3.89 -4.92 -16.66
N THR A 38 -4.92 -4.67 -15.85
CA THR A 38 -6.14 -4.02 -16.33
C THR A 38 -5.91 -2.51 -16.46
N LYS A 39 -6.79 -1.84 -17.21
CA LYS A 39 -6.71 -0.37 -17.34
C LYS A 39 -6.83 0.37 -16.01
N GLU A 40 -7.65 -0.17 -15.09
CA GLU A 40 -7.78 0.38 -13.74
C GLU A 40 -6.49 0.22 -12.94
N GLN A 41 -5.81 -0.91 -13.06
CA GLN A 41 -4.52 -1.15 -12.41
C GLN A 41 -3.42 -0.24 -12.97
N GLU A 42 -3.34 -0.08 -14.28
CA GLU A 42 -2.41 0.87 -14.92
C GLU A 42 -2.64 2.30 -14.42
N LYS A 43 -3.90 2.75 -14.35
CA LYS A 43 -4.25 4.07 -13.81
C LYS A 43 -3.94 4.21 -12.32
N ALA A 44 -4.16 3.15 -11.52
CA ALA A 44 -3.83 3.14 -10.10
C ALA A 44 -2.33 3.33 -9.88
N ILE A 45 -1.50 2.58 -10.62
CA ILE A 45 -0.03 2.73 -10.58
C ILE A 45 0.37 4.15 -10.99
N ALA A 46 -0.11 4.62 -12.14
CA ALA A 46 0.24 5.94 -12.67
C ALA A 46 -0.15 7.07 -11.69
N TYR A 47 -1.35 6.97 -11.08
CA TYR A 47 -1.80 7.93 -10.08
C TYR A 47 -0.92 7.91 -8.83
N ALA A 48 -0.68 6.71 -8.28
CA ALA A 48 0.12 6.53 -7.07
C ALA A 48 1.54 7.05 -7.24
N HIS A 49 2.20 6.72 -8.35
CA HIS A 49 3.56 7.17 -8.63
C HIS A 49 3.64 8.68 -8.83
N LYS A 50 2.67 9.27 -9.51
CA LYS A 50 2.63 10.72 -9.75
C LYS A 50 2.39 11.52 -8.47
N TYR A 51 1.49 11.06 -7.61
CA TYR A 51 0.99 11.85 -6.48
C TYR A 51 1.46 11.35 -5.10
N CYS A 52 2.54 10.58 -5.06
CA CYS A 52 3.15 10.08 -3.81
C CYS A 52 3.87 11.17 -2.99
N GLY A 53 3.88 12.43 -3.41
CA GLY A 53 4.51 13.52 -2.68
C GLY A 53 3.50 14.30 -1.84
N ALA A 54 3.41 14.02 -0.53
CA ALA A 54 2.61 14.83 0.40
C ALA A 54 3.34 16.10 0.85
N ALA A 55 4.66 16.06 0.93
CA ALA A 55 5.48 17.26 1.10
C ALA A 55 5.99 17.68 -0.29
N ALA A 56 5.49 18.77 -0.82
CA ALA A 56 5.74 19.25 -2.17
C ALA A 56 7.22 19.57 -2.47
N ASP A 57 8.03 18.54 -2.61
CA ASP A 57 9.35 18.62 -3.23
C ASP A 57 9.20 18.24 -4.69
N GLU A 58 9.10 19.25 -5.52
CA GLU A 58 8.96 19.12 -6.97
C GLU A 58 10.25 18.56 -7.63
N GLU A 59 11.38 18.55 -6.91
CA GLU A 59 12.69 18.11 -7.44
C GLU A 59 12.69 16.64 -7.90
N ASP A 60 11.88 15.76 -7.28
CA ASP A 60 11.80 14.34 -7.64
C ASP A 60 10.64 14.01 -8.59
N GLY A 61 9.94 15.03 -9.11
CA GLY A 61 8.78 14.82 -9.97
C GLY A 61 7.55 14.24 -9.28
N LEU A 62 7.59 14.08 -7.95
CA LEU A 62 6.45 13.65 -7.15
C LEU A 62 5.63 14.86 -6.73
N MET A 63 4.32 14.75 -6.87
CA MET A 63 3.39 15.85 -6.60
C MET A 63 2.35 15.44 -5.57
N PHE A 64 1.77 16.42 -4.90
CA PHE A 64 0.52 16.28 -4.17
C PHE A 64 -0.65 16.67 -5.09
N ASN A 65 -1.72 15.87 -5.09
CA ASN A 65 -2.92 16.23 -5.83
C ASN A 65 -3.75 17.29 -5.09
N LYS A 66 -3.64 18.55 -5.52
CA LYS A 66 -4.31 19.71 -4.91
C LYS A 66 -5.86 19.68 -4.92
N LYS A 67 -6.48 18.70 -5.59
CA LYS A 67 -7.94 18.45 -5.49
C LYS A 67 -8.34 17.90 -4.11
N TYR A 68 -7.39 17.35 -3.38
CA TYR A 68 -7.61 16.72 -2.07
C TYR A 68 -6.93 17.53 -0.97
N LYS A 69 -7.55 17.53 0.22
CA LYS A 69 -6.92 18.07 1.42
C LYS A 69 -5.85 17.07 1.90
N ASP A 70 -4.73 17.58 2.38
CA ASP A 70 -3.74 16.83 3.14
C ASP A 70 -4.23 16.63 4.58
N PHE A 71 -4.32 15.38 5.03
CA PHE A 71 -4.74 15.02 6.38
C PHE A 71 -3.56 14.60 7.29
N ASN A 72 -2.31 14.83 6.90
CA ASN A 72 -1.15 14.50 7.75
C ASN A 72 -1.22 15.18 9.11
N GLY A 73 -1.69 16.41 9.17
CA GLY A 73 -1.93 17.15 10.41
C GLY A 73 -3.11 16.66 11.26
N ASP A 74 -4.02 15.89 10.67
CA ASP A 74 -5.27 15.40 11.26
C ASP A 74 -5.21 13.88 11.59
N GLY A 75 -4.02 13.35 11.79
CA GLY A 75 -3.83 11.93 12.17
C GLY A 75 -3.35 11.01 11.06
N GLY A 76 -3.11 11.54 9.88
CA GLY A 76 -2.46 10.84 8.78
C GLY A 76 -3.26 10.79 7.49
N ASP A 77 -2.54 10.65 6.36
CA ASP A 77 -3.05 10.74 5.00
C ASP A 77 -3.06 9.42 4.23
N CYS A 78 -2.64 8.32 4.84
CA CYS A 78 -2.48 7.03 4.16
C CYS A 78 -3.78 6.50 3.56
N ALA A 79 -4.89 6.54 4.30
CA ALA A 79 -6.19 6.08 3.82
C ALA A 79 -6.82 7.05 2.83
N ASN A 80 -6.60 8.37 3.00
CA ASN A 80 -6.98 9.37 2.01
C ASN A 80 -6.31 9.09 0.67
N PHE A 81 -5.02 8.81 0.67
CA PHE A 81 -4.28 8.51 -0.56
C PHE A 81 -4.71 7.18 -1.19
N ALA A 82 -4.87 6.12 -0.40
CA ALA A 82 -5.40 4.84 -0.91
C ALA A 82 -6.80 5.01 -1.53
N SER A 83 -7.67 5.82 -0.89
CA SER A 83 -8.99 6.15 -1.42
C SER A 83 -8.93 6.94 -2.73
N GLN A 84 -8.00 7.90 -2.84
CA GLN A 84 -7.76 8.63 -4.09
C GLN A 84 -7.36 7.68 -5.21
N ILE A 85 -6.41 6.78 -4.97
CA ILE A 85 -5.95 5.80 -5.96
C ILE A 85 -7.14 4.98 -6.49
N MET A 86 -7.99 4.46 -5.62
CA MET A 86 -9.16 3.67 -6.01
C MET A 86 -10.21 4.47 -6.77
N TYR A 87 -10.43 5.72 -6.42
CA TYR A 87 -11.38 6.58 -7.10
C TYR A 87 -10.87 7.08 -8.45
N GLU A 88 -9.66 7.62 -8.50
CA GLU A 88 -9.07 8.22 -9.70
C GLU A 88 -8.69 7.17 -10.76
N SER A 89 -8.40 5.93 -10.35
CA SER A 89 -8.23 4.82 -11.28
C SER A 89 -9.54 4.36 -11.93
N GLY A 90 -10.68 4.75 -11.37
CA GLY A 90 -12.00 4.30 -11.80
C GLY A 90 -12.44 2.97 -11.19
N ARG A 91 -11.64 2.41 -10.26
CA ARG A 91 -11.97 1.13 -9.60
C ARG A 91 -13.28 1.20 -8.82
N PHE A 92 -13.50 2.29 -8.08
CA PHE A 92 -14.71 2.49 -7.30
C PHE A 92 -15.32 3.87 -7.51
N LYS A 93 -16.65 3.91 -7.52
CA LYS A 93 -17.42 5.15 -7.43
C LYS A 93 -17.65 5.52 -5.97
N LYS A 94 -17.63 6.82 -5.66
CA LYS A 94 -18.02 7.35 -4.36
C LYS A 94 -19.49 7.02 -4.03
N ASN A 95 -19.79 6.94 -2.74
CA ASN A 95 -21.15 6.79 -2.22
C ASN A 95 -21.27 7.48 -0.85
N ALA A 96 -22.41 7.44 -0.20
CA ALA A 96 -22.62 8.12 1.07
C ALA A 96 -21.66 7.69 2.21
N LEU A 97 -21.17 6.44 2.17
CA LEU A 97 -20.28 5.90 3.22
C LEU A 97 -18.80 6.15 2.92
N TRP A 98 -18.42 6.18 1.64
CA TRP A 98 -17.04 6.36 1.20
C TRP A 98 -16.99 7.51 0.20
N ASN A 99 -16.69 8.71 0.72
CA ASN A 99 -16.78 9.95 -0.04
C ASN A 99 -15.75 10.99 0.41
N TYR A 100 -15.37 11.81 -0.53
CA TYR A 100 -14.63 13.04 -0.34
C TYR A 100 -15.28 14.15 -1.18
N GLU A 101 -15.60 15.27 -0.56
CA GLU A 101 -16.17 16.42 -1.23
C GLU A 101 -15.76 17.74 -0.55
N LYS A 102 -15.27 18.70 -1.33
CA LYS A 102 -14.93 20.07 -0.88
C LYS A 102 -14.09 20.14 0.42
N GLY A 103 -13.08 19.28 0.52
CA GLY A 103 -12.19 19.25 1.69
C GLY A 103 -12.71 18.43 2.88
N SER A 104 -13.93 17.90 2.79
CA SER A 104 -14.52 17.02 3.79
C SER A 104 -14.45 15.55 3.34
N ALA A 105 -14.16 14.64 4.27
CA ALA A 105 -14.06 13.22 3.99
C ALA A 105 -14.82 12.38 5.01
N THR A 106 -15.45 11.30 4.55
CA THR A 106 -16.02 10.31 5.47
C THR A 106 -14.93 9.51 6.17
N LYS A 107 -15.24 8.93 7.33
CA LYS A 107 -14.31 8.07 8.06
C LYS A 107 -13.80 6.91 7.21
N ALA A 108 -14.64 6.32 6.36
CA ALA A 108 -14.25 5.24 5.47
C ALA A 108 -13.27 5.71 4.36
N TRP A 109 -13.22 6.98 4.05
CA TRP A 109 -12.28 7.56 3.08
C TRP A 109 -10.92 7.89 3.72
N VAL A 110 -10.91 8.47 4.94
CA VAL A 110 -9.72 9.12 5.49
C VAL A 110 -9.06 8.38 6.66
N ASN A 111 -9.74 7.42 7.28
CA ASN A 111 -9.23 6.70 8.45
C ASN A 111 -8.87 5.26 8.08
N ALA A 112 -7.64 4.82 8.39
CA ALA A 112 -7.13 3.50 8.00
C ALA A 112 -8.02 2.33 8.44
N GLN A 113 -8.47 2.33 9.69
CA GLN A 113 -9.40 1.29 10.20
C GLN A 113 -10.77 1.39 9.52
N GLY A 114 -11.28 2.60 9.34
CA GLY A 114 -12.55 2.86 8.67
C GLY A 114 -12.53 2.44 7.20
N PHE A 115 -11.46 2.76 6.50
CA PHE A 115 -11.23 2.38 5.12
C PHE A 115 -11.21 0.85 4.95
N LYS A 116 -10.37 0.15 5.71
CA LYS A 116 -10.30 -1.31 5.67
C LYS A 116 -11.65 -1.95 5.97
N ASN A 117 -12.33 -1.50 7.04
CA ASN A 117 -13.64 -2.03 7.40
C ASN A 117 -14.68 -1.83 6.29
N TYR A 118 -14.70 -0.64 5.69
CA TYR A 118 -15.61 -0.34 4.60
C TYR A 118 -15.36 -1.24 3.39
N ILE A 119 -14.10 -1.39 2.94
CA ILE A 119 -13.77 -2.21 1.78
C ILE A 119 -14.23 -3.67 1.98
N ILE A 120 -13.98 -4.23 3.15
CA ILE A 120 -14.38 -5.62 3.47
C ILE A 120 -15.92 -5.73 3.62
N ASN A 121 -16.54 -4.87 4.43
CA ASN A 121 -17.95 -5.00 4.76
C ASN A 121 -18.88 -4.67 3.59
N SER A 122 -18.43 -3.84 2.65
CA SER A 122 -19.19 -3.52 1.43
C SER A 122 -19.04 -4.57 0.32
N GLY A 123 -18.18 -5.58 0.51
CA GLY A 123 -17.87 -6.56 -0.53
C GLY A 123 -17.02 -6.01 -1.69
N ARG A 124 -16.45 -4.79 -1.53
CA ARG A 124 -15.53 -4.21 -2.53
C ARG A 124 -14.16 -4.84 -2.53
N GLY A 125 -13.81 -5.54 -1.47
CA GLY A 125 -12.58 -6.32 -1.36
C GLY A 125 -12.75 -7.53 -0.48
N SER A 126 -11.76 -8.41 -0.52
CA SER A 126 -11.71 -9.64 0.24
C SER A 126 -10.29 -9.89 0.79
N TYR A 127 -10.19 -10.63 1.89
CA TYR A 127 -8.90 -11.04 2.40
C TYR A 127 -8.23 -12.04 1.47
N ILE A 128 -6.96 -11.79 1.15
CA ILE A 128 -6.04 -12.81 0.64
C ILE A 128 -5.49 -13.58 1.84
N ALA A 129 -4.96 -12.86 2.83
CA ALA A 129 -4.47 -13.41 4.09
C ALA A 129 -4.46 -12.35 5.20
N LYS A 130 -4.37 -12.82 6.45
CA LYS A 130 -4.23 -11.97 7.63
C LYS A 130 -3.40 -12.69 8.69
N GLY A 131 -2.34 -12.07 9.19
CA GLY A 131 -1.49 -12.67 10.22
C GLY A 131 -0.21 -11.90 10.44
N GLY A 132 0.69 -12.45 11.24
CA GLY A 132 2.07 -11.99 11.35
C GLY A 132 2.83 -12.24 10.04
N TYR A 133 4.01 -11.65 9.91
CA TYR A 133 4.81 -11.75 8.68
C TYR A 133 5.04 -13.22 8.26
N GLU A 134 5.47 -14.07 9.19
CA GLU A 134 5.76 -15.49 8.93
C GLU A 134 4.53 -16.31 8.51
N GLU A 135 3.32 -15.83 8.87
CA GLU A 135 2.06 -16.48 8.49
C GLU A 135 1.60 -16.11 7.08
N VAL A 136 1.96 -14.89 6.59
CA VAL A 136 1.38 -14.34 5.36
C VAL A 136 2.36 -14.07 4.22
N TYR A 137 3.67 -14.21 4.43
CA TYR A 137 4.67 -13.81 3.43
C TYR A 137 4.52 -14.55 2.08
N ARG A 138 4.10 -15.82 2.09
CA ARG A 138 3.84 -16.57 0.86
C ARG A 138 2.63 -16.04 0.11
N GLU A 139 1.56 -15.74 0.85
CA GLU A 139 0.32 -15.20 0.30
C GLU A 139 0.48 -13.78 -0.25
N ALA A 140 1.50 -13.06 0.20
CA ALA A 140 1.80 -11.73 -0.31
C ALA A 140 2.11 -11.74 -1.82
N TYR A 141 2.68 -12.82 -2.36
CA TYR A 141 2.93 -12.96 -3.80
C TYR A 141 1.64 -13.07 -4.65
N ASN A 142 0.48 -13.25 -4.01
CA ASN A 142 -0.82 -13.19 -4.68
C ASN A 142 -1.36 -11.75 -4.82
N LEU A 143 -0.73 -10.76 -4.18
CA LEU A 143 -1.10 -9.36 -4.32
C LEU A 143 -0.89 -8.89 -5.76
N LYS A 144 -1.79 -8.02 -6.21
CA LYS A 144 -1.75 -7.40 -7.55
C LYS A 144 -1.75 -5.88 -7.42
N PRO A 145 -1.25 -5.14 -8.41
CA PRO A 145 -1.37 -3.69 -8.41
C PRO A 145 -2.82 -3.23 -8.21
N GLY A 146 -3.01 -2.27 -7.31
CA GLY A 146 -4.32 -1.80 -6.86
C GLY A 146 -4.82 -2.47 -5.57
N ASP A 147 -4.36 -3.67 -5.23
CA ASP A 147 -4.61 -4.28 -3.92
C ASP A 147 -3.94 -3.46 -2.81
N PHE A 148 -4.34 -3.64 -1.56
CA PHE A 148 -3.71 -2.92 -0.46
C PHE A 148 -3.33 -3.80 0.73
N VAL A 149 -2.38 -3.31 1.50
CA VAL A 149 -1.94 -3.89 2.76
C VAL A 149 -2.38 -2.98 3.91
N GLY A 150 -3.08 -3.55 4.87
CA GLY A 150 -3.38 -2.90 6.15
C GLY A 150 -2.42 -3.39 7.23
N TYR A 151 -1.94 -2.46 8.05
CA TYR A 151 -0.98 -2.75 9.13
C TYR A 151 -1.69 -2.58 10.48
N GLU A 152 -1.87 -3.71 11.18
CA GLU A 152 -2.54 -3.76 12.48
C GLU A 152 -1.51 -3.72 13.61
N LYS A 153 -1.66 -2.76 14.50
CA LYS A 153 -0.91 -2.65 15.76
C LYS A 153 -1.89 -2.61 16.91
N LYS A 154 -1.69 -3.50 17.90
CA LYS A 154 -2.56 -3.58 19.07
C LYS A 154 -4.06 -3.70 18.74
N GLY A 155 -4.40 -4.56 17.78
CA GLY A 155 -5.78 -4.83 17.39
C GLY A 155 -6.45 -3.78 16.50
N ARG A 156 -5.70 -2.77 16.01
CA ARG A 156 -6.24 -1.70 15.17
C ARG A 156 -5.37 -1.47 13.95
N ILE A 157 -6.00 -1.29 12.79
CA ILE A 157 -5.30 -0.83 11.58
C ILE A 157 -4.88 0.62 11.76
N THR A 158 -3.57 0.86 11.76
CA THR A 158 -2.96 2.18 11.94
C THR A 158 -2.42 2.78 10.67
N HIS A 159 -2.21 1.95 9.63
CA HIS A 159 -1.67 2.37 8.34
C HIS A 159 -2.21 1.49 7.22
N VAL A 160 -2.25 2.02 6.01
CA VAL A 160 -2.53 1.30 4.76
C VAL A 160 -1.60 1.75 3.65
N SER A 161 -1.26 0.84 2.75
CA SER A 161 -0.48 1.14 1.55
C SER A 161 -1.01 0.37 0.35
N THR A 162 -0.86 0.91 -0.84
CA THR A 162 -1.35 0.32 -2.08
C THR A 162 -0.21 -0.37 -2.83
N VAL A 163 -0.45 -1.59 -3.32
CA VAL A 163 0.50 -2.31 -4.17
C VAL A 163 0.58 -1.62 -5.53
N THR A 164 1.79 -1.27 -5.97
CA THR A 164 2.01 -0.53 -7.21
C THR A 164 3.16 -1.08 -8.06
N GLY A 165 3.79 -2.18 -7.62
CA GLY A 165 4.87 -2.82 -8.36
C GLY A 165 5.38 -4.08 -7.69
N PHE A 166 6.48 -4.60 -8.25
CA PHE A 166 7.21 -5.77 -7.75
C PHE A 166 8.71 -5.54 -7.94
N ASP A 167 9.52 -6.16 -7.10
CA ASP A 167 10.97 -6.19 -7.30
C ASP A 167 11.39 -7.30 -8.28
N SER A 168 12.70 -7.48 -8.45
CA SER A 168 13.28 -8.48 -9.35
C SER A 168 13.00 -9.94 -8.96
N LYS A 169 12.44 -10.16 -7.77
CA LYS A 169 12.01 -11.49 -7.29
C LYS A 169 10.50 -11.61 -7.12
N GLY A 170 9.74 -10.68 -7.70
CA GLY A 170 8.28 -10.67 -7.59
C GLY A 170 7.78 -10.28 -6.21
N TYR A 171 8.63 -9.74 -5.34
CA TYR A 171 8.23 -9.24 -4.02
C TYR A 171 7.37 -8.00 -4.20
N PRO A 172 6.14 -7.96 -3.65
CA PRO A 172 5.27 -6.83 -3.86
C PRO A 172 5.84 -5.53 -3.28
N LEU A 173 5.71 -4.46 -4.03
CA LEU A 173 6.09 -3.12 -3.64
C LEU A 173 4.86 -2.24 -3.49
N VAL A 174 4.87 -1.41 -2.46
CA VAL A 174 3.76 -0.52 -2.11
C VAL A 174 4.15 0.94 -2.18
N THR A 175 3.14 1.78 -2.35
CA THR A 175 3.25 3.24 -2.37
C THR A 175 2.22 3.82 -1.41
N CYS A 176 2.60 4.77 -0.57
CA CYS A 176 1.72 5.36 0.44
C CYS A 176 2.16 6.76 0.88
N HIS A 177 1.23 7.48 1.54
CA HIS A 177 1.50 8.69 2.31
C HIS A 177 1.74 8.38 3.80
N ASN A 178 2.01 9.36 4.61
CA ASN A 178 2.42 9.33 6.03
C ASN A 178 3.88 8.92 6.28
N THR A 179 4.79 9.37 5.69
CA THR A 179 6.10 9.12 5.19
C THR A 179 5.87 8.71 3.77
N ASP A 180 6.20 9.61 2.86
CA ASP A 180 5.98 9.34 1.44
C ASP A 180 6.89 8.20 1.03
N ARG A 181 6.30 7.08 0.67
CA ARG A 181 6.98 5.86 0.24
C ARG A 181 6.59 5.55 -1.18
N LEU A 182 7.57 5.40 -2.03
CA LEU A 182 7.41 5.01 -3.43
C LEU A 182 8.10 3.68 -3.68
N LEU A 183 7.31 2.65 -4.07
CA LEU A 183 7.84 1.34 -4.43
C LEU A 183 8.74 0.74 -3.34
N VAL A 184 8.28 0.71 -2.11
CA VAL A 184 8.96 0.05 -0.99
C VAL A 184 8.36 -1.33 -0.71
N PRO A 185 9.09 -2.26 -0.04
CA PRO A 185 8.56 -3.57 0.30
C PRO A 185 7.20 -3.51 1.02
N TRP A 186 6.29 -4.41 0.66
CA TRP A 186 4.94 -4.47 1.22
C TRP A 186 4.89 -4.58 2.74
N ASP A 187 5.92 -5.14 3.37
CA ASP A 187 6.05 -5.27 4.83
C ASP A 187 6.63 -4.01 5.50
N LEU A 188 7.03 -3.00 4.74
CA LEU A 188 7.61 -1.73 5.19
C LEU A 188 8.85 -1.90 6.11
N GLY A 189 9.59 -3.01 5.99
CA GLY A 189 10.67 -3.36 6.89
C GLY A 189 10.20 -3.71 8.31
N TRP A 190 8.94 -4.10 8.48
CA TRP A 190 8.32 -4.42 9.77
C TRP A 190 8.11 -5.92 9.99
N SER A 191 8.80 -6.76 9.22
CA SER A 191 8.70 -8.22 9.31
C SER A 191 9.04 -8.79 10.70
N ASP A 192 9.90 -8.11 11.46
CA ASP A 192 10.32 -8.45 12.82
C ASP A 192 9.55 -7.68 13.92
N LYS A 193 8.56 -6.87 13.54
CA LYS A 193 7.74 -6.10 14.48
C LYS A 193 6.49 -6.88 14.89
N ALA A 194 5.90 -6.49 16.01
CA ALA A 194 4.59 -6.99 16.47
C ALA A 194 3.44 -6.38 15.65
N ILE A 195 3.49 -6.53 14.34
CA ILE A 195 2.52 -6.07 13.36
C ILE A 195 1.78 -7.28 12.79
N ARG A 196 0.46 -7.18 12.64
CA ARG A 196 -0.33 -8.10 11.84
C ARG A 196 -0.66 -7.44 10.51
N PHE A 197 -0.41 -8.15 9.44
CA PHE A 197 -0.64 -7.69 8.08
C PHE A 197 -2.00 -8.18 7.58
N HIS A 198 -2.74 -7.30 6.93
CA HIS A 198 -3.99 -7.61 6.26
C HIS A 198 -3.77 -7.44 4.76
N LEU A 199 -3.63 -8.53 4.04
CA LEU A 199 -3.47 -8.55 2.59
C LEU A 199 -4.86 -8.58 1.97
N ILE A 200 -5.24 -7.52 1.22
CA ILE A 200 -6.61 -7.33 0.76
C ILE A 200 -6.63 -7.12 -0.75
N ARG A 201 -7.40 -7.98 -1.42
CA ARG A 201 -7.76 -7.89 -2.83
C ARG A 201 -8.91 -6.90 -3.00
N VAL A 202 -8.82 -6.03 -4.05
CA VAL A 202 -9.89 -5.13 -4.47
C VAL A 202 -10.18 -5.24 -5.96
#